data_3249da4fdf4d45f369fd045309e61761
#
_entry.id   3249da4fdf4d45f369fd045309e61761
#
_cell.length_a   1.000
_cell.length_b   1.000
_cell.length_c   1.000
_cell.angle_alpha   90.00
_cell.angle_beta   90.00
_cell.angle_gamma   90.00
#
_symmetry.space_group_name_H-M   'P 1'
#
loop_
_entity.id
_entity.type
_entity.pdbx_description
1 polymer ?
#
loop_
_entity_poly.entity_id
_entity_poly.type
_entity_poly.pdbx_seq_one_letter_code
_entity_poly.pdbx_strand_id
1 'polypeptide(L)'
;MAKATYKDAGVDLEVYAESMSRLPKLMQRTFSPRVMRLDGGFAGLFKLDFHNGLFKRSYDNPVLVSGTDGVGTKLKVAQMTDRHDSVGIDLVAMCVNDIICCGAEPLFFLDYVAMSHDDPERLEQVVQGVSDGCVDADCALLAGETAIMPDLYQHGEYDLAGFCVGVVEQDDLIDGSTIVSEDVVIGVESSGVHSNGFSLVRKVVFEMAGLSVDDTIEELGCTVGEVLLTPTKIYARALQKILSYYKVKKVVHGIAHITGGGLQENLERIMPKDATAVIDRQAWDVLPVFDWIQRLGEIEDDEMDRVFNRGCGLTLVVSPFYAENIQRMLKSAGLKSWVIGNVVDGDGSVRWA
;
A
#
# COMPACT_ATOMS: atom_id res chain seq x y z
N MET A 1 -48.95 -18.45 -3.70
CA MET A 1 -47.51 -18.24 -3.93
C MET A 1 -47.04 -17.24 -2.88
N ALA A 2 -46.00 -17.52 -2.16
CA ALA A 2 -45.34 -16.55 -1.26
C ALA A 2 -44.85 -15.37 -2.11
N LYS A 3 -45.00 -14.14 -1.60
CA LYS A 3 -44.44 -12.95 -2.27
C LYS A 3 -42.94 -12.99 -2.11
N ALA A 4 -42.20 -12.87 -3.20
CA ALA A 4 -40.73 -12.78 -3.16
C ALA A 4 -40.31 -11.47 -2.46
N THR A 5 -39.27 -11.56 -1.61
CA THR A 5 -38.70 -10.41 -0.92
C THR A 5 -37.22 -10.27 -1.31
N TYR A 6 -36.61 -9.12 -1.03
CA TYR A 6 -35.19 -8.88 -1.28
C TYR A 6 -34.33 -9.79 -0.38
N LYS A 7 -34.81 -10.07 0.82
CA LYS A 7 -34.22 -11.04 1.75
C LYS A 7 -34.17 -12.47 1.17
N ASP A 8 -35.24 -12.89 0.48
CA ASP A 8 -35.27 -14.21 -0.20
C ASP A 8 -34.27 -14.28 -1.36
N ALA A 9 -33.84 -13.11 -1.88
CA ALA A 9 -32.79 -12.99 -2.90
C ALA A 9 -31.38 -12.82 -2.32
N GLY A 10 -31.22 -13.00 -1.00
CA GLY A 10 -29.90 -12.96 -0.35
C GLY A 10 -29.44 -11.59 0.17
N VAL A 11 -30.32 -10.54 0.12
CA VAL A 11 -30.00 -9.21 0.64
C VAL A 11 -30.94 -8.84 1.77
N ASP A 12 -30.44 -8.78 3.00
CA ASP A 12 -31.19 -8.39 4.20
C ASP A 12 -30.93 -6.93 4.56
N LEU A 13 -31.92 -6.06 4.28
CA LEU A 13 -31.79 -4.62 4.53
C LEU A 13 -31.66 -4.24 6.01
N GLU A 14 -32.12 -5.08 6.95
CA GLU A 14 -31.95 -4.83 8.38
C GLU A 14 -30.49 -5.08 8.80
N VAL A 15 -29.89 -6.19 8.35
CA VAL A 15 -28.48 -6.51 8.57
C VAL A 15 -27.59 -5.48 7.88
N TYR A 16 -27.93 -5.07 6.65
CA TYR A 16 -27.22 -4.01 5.94
C TYR A 16 -27.24 -2.69 6.70
N ALA A 17 -28.39 -2.29 7.25
CA ALA A 17 -28.52 -1.08 8.07
C ALA A 17 -27.65 -1.16 9.35
N GLU A 18 -27.55 -2.33 9.98
CA GLU A 18 -26.65 -2.57 11.10
C GLU A 18 -25.19 -2.35 10.66
N SER A 19 -24.76 -2.99 9.57
CA SER A 19 -23.42 -2.81 9.00
C SER A 19 -23.10 -1.34 8.79
N MET A 20 -23.99 -0.60 8.13
CA MET A 20 -23.79 0.83 7.85
C MET A 20 -23.73 1.68 9.12
N SER A 21 -24.39 1.28 10.21
CA SER A 21 -24.39 2.01 11.47
C SER A 21 -23.04 2.00 12.18
N ARG A 22 -22.19 1.02 11.90
CA ARG A 22 -20.87 0.81 12.53
C ARG A 22 -19.77 1.67 11.90
N LEU A 23 -19.89 2.02 10.61
CA LEU A 23 -18.82 2.65 9.82
C LEU A 23 -18.54 4.15 10.14
N PRO A 24 -19.51 5.01 10.51
CA PRO A 24 -19.27 6.45 10.65
C PRO A 24 -18.15 6.83 11.63
N LYS A 25 -17.98 6.08 12.71
CA LYS A 25 -16.91 6.35 13.68
C LYS A 25 -15.52 6.05 13.10
N LEU A 26 -15.42 4.98 12.31
CA LEU A 26 -14.17 4.58 11.65
C LEU A 26 -13.76 5.61 10.60
N MET A 27 -14.71 6.13 9.85
CA MET A 27 -14.46 7.20 8.89
C MET A 27 -14.07 8.52 9.58
N GLN A 28 -14.87 8.96 10.56
CA GLN A 28 -14.67 10.27 11.22
C GLN A 28 -13.31 10.44 11.89
N ARG A 29 -12.70 9.37 12.40
CA ARG A 29 -11.37 9.45 13.02
C ARG A 29 -10.25 9.82 12.04
N THR A 30 -10.49 9.64 10.75
CA THR A 30 -9.55 9.99 9.67
C THR A 30 -9.73 11.43 9.17
N PHE A 31 -10.82 12.12 9.59
CA PHE A 31 -11.20 13.40 9.02
C PHE A 31 -10.27 14.53 9.46
N SER A 32 -9.77 15.26 8.48
CA SER A 32 -9.12 16.55 8.67
C SER A 32 -10.15 17.70 8.58
N PRO A 33 -9.80 18.92 8.97
CA PRO A 33 -10.67 20.10 8.78
C PRO A 33 -11.03 20.41 7.31
N ARG A 34 -10.38 19.72 6.36
CA ARG A 34 -10.67 19.83 4.91
C ARG A 34 -11.87 19.02 4.49
N VAL A 35 -12.29 18.02 5.28
CA VAL A 35 -13.52 17.25 5.00
C VAL A 35 -14.75 18.10 5.30
N MET A 36 -15.64 18.17 4.33
CA MET A 36 -16.94 18.83 4.48
C MET A 36 -18.01 17.78 4.67
N ARG A 37 -18.77 17.89 5.77
CA ARG A 37 -19.90 16.99 6.01
C ARG A 37 -21.08 17.34 5.13
N LEU A 38 -21.69 16.35 4.54
CA LEU A 38 -22.94 16.45 3.79
C LEU A 38 -23.87 15.36 4.29
N ASP A 39 -24.74 15.73 5.23
CA ASP A 39 -25.68 14.78 5.83
C ASP A 39 -26.70 14.32 4.77
N GLY A 40 -26.79 13.01 4.55
CA GLY A 40 -27.64 12.40 3.53
C GLY A 40 -27.23 12.68 2.08
N GLY A 41 -26.00 13.14 1.85
CA GLY A 41 -25.45 13.36 0.51
C GLY A 41 -24.98 12.08 -0.18
N PHE A 42 -24.88 12.15 -1.51
CA PHE A 42 -24.43 11.04 -2.36
C PHE A 42 -22.92 11.02 -2.61
N ALA A 43 -22.14 11.96 -2.05
CA ALA A 43 -20.72 12.10 -2.32
C ALA A 43 -19.96 12.64 -1.10
N GLY A 44 -18.68 12.25 -1.00
CA GLY A 44 -17.75 12.88 -0.08
C GLY A 44 -17.26 14.23 -0.61
N LEU A 45 -17.09 15.19 0.28
CA LEU A 45 -16.65 16.54 -0.08
C LEU A 45 -15.34 16.88 0.63
N PHE A 46 -14.35 17.34 -0.13
CA PHE A 46 -13.02 17.69 0.38
C PHE A 46 -12.56 19.05 -0.15
N LYS A 47 -12.07 19.92 0.73
CA LYS A 47 -11.52 21.22 0.34
C LYS A 47 -10.06 21.07 -0.07
N LEU A 48 -9.75 21.41 -1.31
CA LEU A 48 -8.36 21.47 -1.78
C LEU A 48 -7.61 22.58 -1.07
N ASP A 49 -8.13 23.80 -1.14
CA ASP A 49 -7.61 24.93 -0.36
C ASP A 49 -8.30 25.05 0.98
N PHE A 50 -7.52 25.34 2.02
CA PHE A 50 -8.03 25.47 3.37
C PHE A 50 -7.38 26.63 4.11
N HIS A 51 -8.19 27.53 4.62
CA HIS A 51 -7.79 28.65 5.48
C HIS A 51 -8.60 28.64 6.77
N ASN A 52 -7.93 28.42 7.90
CA ASN A 52 -8.55 28.59 9.22
C ASN A 52 -7.51 29.15 10.20
N GLY A 53 -7.43 30.45 10.30
CA GLY A 53 -6.55 31.12 11.25
C GLY A 53 -5.08 30.73 11.09
N LEU A 54 -4.60 29.84 11.99
CA LEU A 54 -3.20 29.39 12.03
C LEU A 54 -2.85 28.30 11.00
N PHE A 55 -3.85 27.68 10.39
CA PHE A 55 -3.65 26.59 9.43
C PHE A 55 -4.03 27.06 8.03
N LYS A 56 -3.04 27.06 7.14
CA LYS A 56 -3.22 27.36 5.73
C LYS A 56 -2.70 26.20 4.88
N ARG A 57 -3.53 25.70 3.96
CA ARG A 57 -3.12 24.89 2.81
C ARG A 57 -3.61 25.60 1.56
N SER A 58 -2.71 25.92 0.67
CA SER A 58 -3.01 26.46 -0.65
C SER A 58 -1.97 25.98 -1.63
N TYR A 59 -2.38 25.80 -2.85
CA TYR A 59 -1.56 25.35 -3.97
C TYR A 59 -1.59 26.43 -5.04
N ASP A 60 -0.46 26.66 -5.71
CA ASP A 60 -0.35 27.64 -6.78
C ASP A 60 -0.65 27.02 -8.15
N ASN A 61 -0.14 25.80 -8.38
CA ASN A 61 -0.36 25.04 -9.61
C ASN A 61 -0.56 23.54 -9.29
N PRO A 62 -1.70 23.17 -8.67
CA PRO A 62 -1.92 21.82 -8.18
C PRO A 62 -2.16 20.80 -9.30
N VAL A 63 -1.49 19.66 -9.21
CA VAL A 63 -1.75 18.46 -9.99
C VAL A 63 -2.38 17.42 -9.08
N LEU A 64 -3.54 16.89 -9.45
CA LEU A 64 -4.15 15.78 -8.76
C LEU A 64 -3.52 14.47 -9.24
N VAL A 65 -3.11 13.65 -8.29
CA VAL A 65 -2.55 12.31 -8.53
C VAL A 65 -3.52 11.29 -7.96
N SER A 66 -3.89 10.29 -8.74
CA SER A 66 -4.80 9.24 -8.28
C SER A 66 -4.23 7.86 -8.59
N GLY A 67 -4.45 6.93 -7.66
CA GLY A 67 -4.14 5.52 -7.81
C GLY A 67 -5.33 4.67 -7.39
N THR A 68 -5.47 3.51 -8.00
CA THR A 68 -6.46 2.49 -7.64
C THR A 68 -5.78 1.14 -7.61
N ASP A 69 -6.11 0.35 -6.60
CA ASP A 69 -5.59 -1.01 -6.44
C ASP A 69 -6.55 -1.87 -5.62
N GLY A 70 -6.28 -3.16 -5.57
CA GLY A 70 -6.92 -4.14 -4.70
C GLY A 70 -5.90 -4.79 -3.75
N VAL A 71 -6.37 -5.74 -2.95
CA VAL A 71 -5.49 -6.55 -2.08
C VAL A 71 -5.05 -7.84 -2.77
N GLY A 72 -5.83 -8.30 -3.70
CA GLY A 72 -5.57 -9.54 -4.42
C GLY A 72 -5.77 -10.81 -3.56
N THR A 73 -5.04 -11.87 -3.90
CA THR A 73 -5.31 -13.21 -3.32
C THR A 73 -4.82 -13.38 -1.86
N LYS A 74 -4.22 -12.36 -1.26
CA LYS A 74 -3.99 -12.29 0.21
C LYS A 74 -5.32 -12.36 0.97
N LEU A 75 -6.43 -11.88 0.38
CA LEU A 75 -7.78 -12.00 0.95
C LEU A 75 -8.17 -13.45 1.27
N LYS A 76 -7.66 -14.44 0.52
CA LYS A 76 -7.91 -15.85 0.83
C LYS A 76 -7.28 -16.27 2.15
N VAL A 77 -6.13 -15.71 2.51
CA VAL A 77 -5.49 -15.95 3.81
C VAL A 77 -6.32 -15.33 4.93
N ALA A 78 -6.82 -14.10 4.72
CA ALA A 78 -7.72 -13.44 5.67
C ALA A 78 -9.01 -14.27 5.90
N GLN A 79 -9.58 -14.82 4.82
CA GLN A 79 -10.75 -15.72 4.90
C GLN A 79 -10.46 -17.02 5.63
N MET A 80 -9.27 -17.62 5.44
CA MET A 80 -8.86 -18.86 6.13
C MET A 80 -8.62 -18.66 7.63
N THR A 81 -8.17 -17.48 8.03
CA THR A 81 -7.85 -17.12 9.44
C THR A 81 -9.03 -16.46 10.16
N ASP A 82 -10.08 -16.08 9.44
CA ASP A 82 -11.18 -15.22 9.91
C ASP A 82 -10.68 -13.90 10.57
N ARG A 83 -9.58 -13.32 10.02
CA ARG A 83 -8.98 -12.07 10.44
C ARG A 83 -8.93 -11.10 9.28
N HIS A 84 -9.66 -9.98 9.37
CA HIS A 84 -9.93 -9.10 8.25
C HIS A 84 -9.43 -7.65 8.46
N ASP A 85 -8.90 -7.34 9.62
CA ASP A 85 -8.44 -5.99 9.99
C ASP A 85 -7.15 -5.56 9.25
N SER A 86 -6.26 -6.50 8.95
CA SER A 86 -4.99 -6.19 8.28
C SER A 86 -5.13 -5.87 6.80
N VAL A 87 -6.06 -6.53 6.10
CA VAL A 87 -6.22 -6.37 4.64
C VAL A 87 -6.76 -4.99 4.24
N GLY A 88 -7.47 -4.31 5.14
CA GLY A 88 -7.84 -2.91 4.95
C GLY A 88 -6.63 -1.98 4.93
N ILE A 89 -5.62 -2.24 5.78
CA ILE A 89 -4.34 -1.51 5.77
C ILE A 89 -3.60 -1.79 4.46
N ASP A 90 -3.57 -3.04 4.00
CA ASP A 90 -2.99 -3.41 2.72
C ASP A 90 -3.61 -2.62 1.57
N LEU A 91 -4.94 -2.53 1.53
CA LEU A 91 -5.66 -1.79 0.49
C LEU A 91 -5.23 -0.31 0.42
N VAL A 92 -5.17 0.36 1.57
CA VAL A 92 -4.72 1.75 1.65
C VAL A 92 -3.26 1.88 1.25
N ALA A 93 -2.40 0.98 1.74
CA ALA A 93 -0.97 1.00 1.45
C ALA A 93 -0.68 0.86 -0.04
N MET A 94 -1.34 -0.08 -0.74
CA MET A 94 -1.14 -0.29 -2.17
C MET A 94 -1.46 0.98 -2.97
N CYS A 95 -2.61 1.64 -2.69
CA CYS A 95 -2.99 2.86 -3.40
C CYS A 95 -2.15 4.07 -3.00
N VAL A 96 -1.89 4.27 -1.70
CA VAL A 96 -1.19 5.45 -1.20
C VAL A 96 0.29 5.42 -1.57
N ASN A 97 0.95 4.26 -1.44
CA ASN A 97 2.37 4.14 -1.78
C ASN A 97 2.63 4.41 -3.27
N ASP A 98 1.67 4.15 -4.15
CA ASP A 98 1.81 4.48 -5.56
C ASP A 98 1.74 5.98 -5.83
N ILE A 99 0.76 6.69 -5.23
CA ILE A 99 0.64 8.13 -5.49
C ILE A 99 1.78 8.95 -4.87
N ILE A 100 2.35 8.51 -3.74
CA ILE A 100 3.49 9.20 -3.12
C ILE A 100 4.77 9.05 -3.94
N CYS A 101 4.86 8.08 -4.84
CA CYS A 101 5.98 7.96 -5.78
C CYS A 101 6.08 9.17 -6.71
N CYS A 102 4.96 9.86 -6.96
CA CYS A 102 4.93 11.13 -7.69
C CYS A 102 5.20 12.37 -6.81
N GLY A 103 5.53 12.20 -5.52
CA GLY A 103 5.68 13.29 -4.56
C GLY A 103 4.36 13.83 -4.00
N ALA A 104 3.23 13.20 -4.31
CA ALA A 104 1.91 13.69 -3.91
C ALA A 104 1.66 13.57 -2.40
N GLU A 105 0.97 14.58 -1.83
CA GLU A 105 0.34 14.54 -0.51
C GLU A 105 -0.98 13.77 -0.64
N PRO A 106 -1.19 12.63 0.06
CA PRO A 106 -2.48 11.96 0.08
C PRO A 106 -3.56 12.87 0.69
N LEU A 107 -4.71 12.97 0.05
CA LEU A 107 -5.83 13.80 0.50
C LEU A 107 -6.96 12.99 1.09
N PHE A 108 -7.47 12.07 0.30
CA PHE A 108 -8.56 11.20 0.70
C PHE A 108 -8.53 9.86 -0.02
N PHE A 109 -9.22 8.92 0.60
CA PHE A 109 -9.37 7.54 0.16
C PHE A 109 -10.85 7.22 -0.01
N LEU A 110 -11.16 6.39 -0.98
CA LEU A 110 -12.48 5.79 -1.21
C LEU A 110 -12.29 4.28 -1.28
N ASP A 111 -13.16 3.52 -0.63
CA ASP A 111 -13.16 2.07 -0.69
C ASP A 111 -14.40 1.51 -1.37
N TYR A 112 -14.26 0.35 -1.99
CA TYR A 112 -15.33 -0.49 -2.47
C TYR A 112 -15.18 -1.88 -1.88
N VAL A 113 -16.19 -2.31 -1.12
CA VAL A 113 -16.24 -3.64 -0.51
C VAL A 113 -17.37 -4.44 -1.15
N ALA A 114 -17.03 -5.50 -1.88
CA ALA A 114 -17.99 -6.40 -2.49
C ALA A 114 -18.04 -7.71 -1.69
N MET A 115 -19.20 -8.08 -1.16
CA MET A 115 -19.38 -9.25 -0.28
C MET A 115 -20.42 -10.21 -0.84
N SER A 116 -20.21 -11.52 -0.63
CA SER A 116 -21.20 -12.55 -1.00
C SER A 116 -22.50 -12.44 -0.21
N HIS A 117 -22.43 -12.04 1.05
CA HIS A 117 -23.54 -11.81 1.97
C HIS A 117 -23.16 -10.74 2.99
N ASP A 118 -24.15 -10.13 3.61
CA ASP A 118 -23.95 -9.12 4.63
C ASP A 118 -23.41 -9.77 5.93
N ASP A 119 -22.29 -9.27 6.42
CA ASP A 119 -21.61 -9.70 7.63
C ASP A 119 -21.07 -8.46 8.35
N PRO A 120 -21.84 -7.89 9.31
CA PRO A 120 -21.48 -6.64 9.97
C PRO A 120 -20.13 -6.67 10.69
N GLU A 121 -19.76 -7.81 11.28
CA GLU A 121 -18.52 -7.95 12.03
C GLU A 121 -17.31 -7.98 11.10
N ARG A 122 -17.41 -8.72 9.99
CA ARG A 122 -16.36 -8.78 8.97
C ARG A 122 -16.18 -7.44 8.27
N LEU A 123 -17.27 -6.78 7.87
CA LEU A 123 -17.22 -5.46 7.27
C LEU A 123 -16.59 -4.43 8.21
N GLU A 124 -16.96 -4.45 9.49
CA GLU A 124 -16.37 -3.59 10.51
C GLU A 124 -14.85 -3.80 10.62
N GLN A 125 -14.36 -5.05 10.65
CA GLN A 125 -12.93 -5.34 10.68
C GLN A 125 -12.22 -4.81 9.42
N VAL A 126 -12.75 -5.07 8.24
CA VAL A 126 -12.17 -4.58 6.97
C VAL A 126 -12.06 -3.05 6.98
N VAL A 127 -13.15 -2.36 7.30
CA VAL A 127 -13.18 -0.88 7.31
C VAL A 127 -12.35 -0.32 8.49
N GLN A 128 -12.22 -1.04 9.60
CA GLN A 128 -11.27 -0.70 10.65
C GLN A 128 -9.84 -0.65 10.09
N GLY A 129 -9.43 -1.69 9.36
CA GLY A 129 -8.12 -1.73 8.71
C GLY A 129 -7.93 -0.59 7.69
N VAL A 130 -8.96 -0.31 6.87
CA VAL A 130 -8.93 0.85 5.94
C VAL A 130 -8.76 2.17 6.72
N SER A 131 -9.50 2.33 7.81
CA SER A 131 -9.41 3.51 8.67
C SER A 131 -8.03 3.65 9.31
N ASP A 132 -7.43 2.56 9.79
CA ASP A 132 -6.09 2.55 10.37
C ASP A 132 -5.02 2.93 9.32
N GLY A 133 -5.11 2.35 8.14
CA GLY A 133 -4.25 2.70 7.01
C GLY A 133 -4.39 4.18 6.60
N CYS A 134 -5.61 4.71 6.57
CA CYS A 134 -5.85 6.13 6.28
C CYS A 134 -5.27 7.06 7.36
N VAL A 135 -5.36 6.68 8.63
CA VAL A 135 -4.69 7.41 9.73
C VAL A 135 -3.19 7.39 9.53
N ASP A 136 -2.59 6.24 9.21
CA ASP A 136 -1.15 6.14 8.98
C ASP A 136 -0.68 6.91 7.74
N ALA A 137 -1.51 6.97 6.71
CA ALA A 137 -1.25 7.73 5.49
C ALA A 137 -1.49 9.25 5.63
N ASP A 138 -2.09 9.71 6.73
CA ASP A 138 -2.56 11.09 6.92
C ASP A 138 -3.57 11.52 5.84
N CYS A 139 -4.47 10.61 5.44
CA CYS A 139 -5.55 10.88 4.48
C CYS A 139 -6.93 10.57 5.05
N ALA A 140 -7.97 11.16 4.51
CA ALA A 140 -9.34 10.96 4.99
C ALA A 140 -10.01 9.79 4.28
N LEU A 141 -10.57 8.83 5.00
CA LEU A 141 -11.55 7.88 4.45
C LEU A 141 -12.85 8.66 4.20
N LEU A 142 -12.96 9.20 2.99
CA LEU A 142 -13.95 10.24 2.67
C LEU A 142 -15.34 9.69 2.38
N ALA A 143 -15.40 8.57 1.67
CA ALA A 143 -16.60 7.84 1.30
C ALA A 143 -16.22 6.40 0.93
N GLY A 144 -17.21 5.55 0.75
CA GLY A 144 -17.05 4.18 0.28
C GLY A 144 -18.37 3.60 -0.21
N GLU A 145 -18.31 2.40 -0.75
CA GLU A 145 -19.48 1.64 -1.20
C GLU A 145 -19.37 0.20 -0.70
N THR A 146 -20.47 -0.34 -0.20
CA THR A 146 -20.56 -1.76 0.16
C THR A 146 -21.65 -2.42 -0.67
N ALA A 147 -21.30 -3.42 -1.47
CA ALA A 147 -22.21 -4.15 -2.33
C ALA A 147 -22.37 -5.60 -1.84
N ILE A 148 -23.61 -6.01 -1.60
CA ILE A 148 -23.95 -7.40 -1.30
C ILE A 148 -24.31 -8.08 -2.62
N MET A 149 -23.48 -9.04 -3.04
CA MET A 149 -23.56 -9.70 -4.36
C MET A 149 -23.61 -11.22 -4.21
N PRO A 150 -24.76 -11.77 -3.79
CA PRO A 150 -24.97 -13.21 -3.75
C PRO A 150 -24.76 -13.82 -5.14
N ASP A 151 -24.27 -15.04 -5.19
CA ASP A 151 -23.95 -15.80 -6.43
C ASP A 151 -22.78 -15.28 -7.27
N LEU A 152 -22.29 -14.06 -7.05
CA LEU A 152 -21.08 -13.57 -7.70
C LEU A 152 -19.82 -14.00 -6.94
N TYR A 153 -19.90 -13.99 -5.62
CA TYR A 153 -18.87 -14.50 -4.71
C TYR A 153 -19.39 -15.74 -3.98
N GLN A 154 -18.50 -16.69 -3.69
CA GLN A 154 -18.87 -17.84 -2.84
C GLN A 154 -19.16 -17.37 -1.42
N HIS A 155 -19.99 -18.12 -0.68
CA HIS A 155 -20.33 -17.76 0.70
C HIS A 155 -19.06 -17.52 1.55
N GLY A 156 -18.99 -16.38 2.23
CA GLY A 156 -17.85 -15.95 3.03
C GLY A 156 -16.74 -15.25 2.24
N GLU A 157 -16.82 -15.18 0.92
CA GLU A 157 -15.88 -14.45 0.10
C GLU A 157 -16.27 -12.97 -0.04
N TYR A 158 -15.24 -12.13 -0.24
CA TYR A 158 -15.37 -10.72 -0.53
C TYR A 158 -14.18 -10.24 -1.36
N ASP A 159 -14.32 -9.10 -1.99
CA ASP A 159 -13.25 -8.41 -2.71
C ASP A 159 -13.19 -6.93 -2.30
N LEU A 160 -12.01 -6.33 -2.44
CA LEU A 160 -11.73 -4.96 -2.03
C LEU A 160 -11.08 -4.20 -3.19
N ALA A 161 -11.56 -3.00 -3.43
CA ALA A 161 -10.90 -2.03 -4.30
C ALA A 161 -10.78 -0.68 -3.58
N GLY A 162 -9.64 -0.03 -3.73
CA GLY A 162 -9.34 1.27 -3.15
C GLY A 162 -9.02 2.31 -4.20
N PHE A 163 -9.32 3.57 -3.89
CA PHE A 163 -9.01 4.73 -4.71
C PHE A 163 -8.42 5.80 -3.81
N CYS A 164 -7.17 6.17 -4.05
CA CYS A 164 -6.53 7.28 -3.37
C CYS A 164 -6.41 8.49 -4.29
N VAL A 165 -6.69 9.66 -3.76
CA VAL A 165 -6.44 10.94 -4.46
C VAL A 165 -5.49 11.76 -3.62
N GLY A 166 -4.42 12.20 -4.24
CA GLY A 166 -3.43 13.11 -3.68
C GLY A 166 -3.24 14.36 -4.52
N VAL A 167 -2.40 15.25 -4.06
CA VAL A 167 -2.06 16.49 -4.75
C VAL A 167 -0.56 16.76 -4.65
N VAL A 168 0.01 17.31 -5.71
CA VAL A 168 1.38 17.81 -5.75
C VAL A 168 1.41 19.12 -6.52
N GLU A 169 2.29 20.05 -6.16
CA GLU A 169 2.59 21.19 -7.03
C GLU A 169 3.26 20.70 -8.32
N GLN A 170 2.88 21.23 -9.47
CA GLN A 170 3.44 20.80 -10.75
C GLN A 170 4.98 20.85 -10.75
N ASP A 171 5.55 21.87 -10.14
CA ASP A 171 7.01 22.04 -10.06
C ASP A 171 7.67 21.07 -9.06
N ASP A 172 6.92 20.42 -8.17
CA ASP A 172 7.40 19.48 -7.19
C ASP A 172 7.12 18.00 -7.59
N LEU A 173 6.57 17.78 -8.79
CA LEU A 173 6.29 16.44 -9.31
C LEU A 173 7.59 15.63 -9.46
N ILE A 174 7.56 14.42 -8.95
CA ILE A 174 8.65 13.44 -9.07
C ILE A 174 8.25 12.42 -10.14
N ASP A 175 8.99 12.38 -11.25
CA ASP A 175 8.73 11.51 -12.40
C ASP A 175 9.98 10.73 -12.87
N GLY A 176 11.10 10.86 -12.15
CA GLY A 176 12.37 10.26 -12.49
C GLY A 176 13.20 11.04 -13.52
N SER A 177 12.66 12.07 -14.17
CA SER A 177 13.36 12.83 -15.22
C SER A 177 14.60 13.58 -14.73
N THR A 178 14.73 13.78 -13.43
CA THR A 178 15.87 14.46 -12.79
C THR A 178 16.93 13.49 -12.24
N ILE A 179 16.73 12.19 -12.40
CA ILE A 179 17.74 11.17 -12.04
C ILE A 179 18.96 11.34 -12.96
N VAL A 180 20.14 11.38 -12.36
CA VAL A 180 21.42 11.57 -13.08
C VAL A 180 22.46 10.58 -12.61
N SER A 181 23.52 10.39 -13.41
CA SER A 181 24.71 9.64 -13.03
C SER A 181 25.29 10.18 -11.71
N GLU A 182 25.80 9.28 -10.88
CA GLU A 182 26.29 9.49 -9.51
C GLU A 182 25.16 9.55 -8.44
N ASP A 183 23.87 9.62 -8.78
CA ASP A 183 22.81 9.50 -7.78
C ASP A 183 22.89 8.16 -7.05
N VAL A 184 22.38 8.15 -5.81
CA VAL A 184 22.42 6.99 -4.92
C VAL A 184 21.01 6.42 -4.79
N VAL A 185 20.91 5.10 -4.82
CA VAL A 185 19.67 4.37 -4.58
C VAL A 185 19.60 3.95 -3.12
N ILE A 186 18.60 4.44 -2.40
CA ILE A 186 18.28 4.04 -1.02
C ILE A 186 17.11 3.07 -1.06
N GLY A 187 17.29 1.86 -0.53
CA GLY A 187 16.21 0.92 -0.23
C GLY A 187 15.62 1.18 1.14
N VAL A 188 14.30 1.05 1.28
CA VAL A 188 13.56 1.19 2.54
C VAL A 188 12.88 -0.13 2.86
N GLU A 189 12.96 -0.55 4.11
CA GLU A 189 12.45 -1.85 4.56
C GLU A 189 10.97 -2.07 4.24
N SER A 190 10.62 -3.31 3.88
CA SER A 190 9.24 -3.81 3.92
C SER A 190 8.89 -4.41 5.29
N SER A 191 7.62 -4.69 5.53
CA SER A 191 7.16 -5.41 6.72
C SER A 191 7.10 -6.92 6.52
N GLY A 192 7.24 -7.40 5.29
CA GLY A 192 7.09 -8.79 4.88
C GLY A 192 6.75 -8.86 3.40
N VAL A 193 5.91 -9.82 3.05
CA VAL A 193 5.48 -10.08 1.66
C VAL A 193 4.70 -8.91 1.05
N HIS A 194 4.11 -8.07 1.90
CA HIS A 194 3.15 -7.03 1.52
C HIS A 194 1.87 -7.66 0.93
N SER A 195 1.43 -7.22 -0.27
CA SER A 195 0.22 -7.75 -0.91
C SER A 195 0.49 -8.38 -2.28
N ASN A 196 1.77 -8.56 -2.66
CA ASN A 196 2.15 -9.10 -3.96
C ASN A 196 2.65 -10.55 -3.85
N GLY A 197 2.52 -11.30 -4.94
CA GLY A 197 3.00 -12.68 -5.02
C GLY A 197 2.16 -13.72 -4.27
N PHE A 198 1.00 -13.37 -3.73
CA PHE A 198 0.19 -14.28 -2.89
C PHE A 198 -0.38 -15.48 -3.63
N SER A 199 -0.50 -15.46 -4.95
CA SER A 199 -0.86 -16.67 -5.71
C SER A 199 0.24 -17.71 -5.61
N LEU A 200 1.51 -17.31 -5.71
CA LEU A 200 2.66 -18.21 -5.54
C LEU A 200 2.80 -18.65 -4.07
N VAL A 201 2.70 -17.70 -3.11
CA VAL A 201 2.75 -18.02 -1.66
C VAL A 201 1.72 -19.09 -1.29
N ARG A 202 0.46 -18.90 -1.71
CA ARG A 202 -0.61 -19.85 -1.40
C ARG A 202 -0.38 -21.23 -2.02
N LYS A 203 0.09 -21.28 -3.26
CA LYS A 203 0.47 -22.52 -3.91
C LYS A 203 1.59 -23.25 -3.15
N VAL A 204 2.64 -22.53 -2.78
CA VAL A 204 3.78 -23.10 -2.08
C VAL A 204 3.41 -23.56 -0.67
N VAL A 205 2.78 -22.69 0.11
CA VAL A 205 2.53 -22.92 1.54
C VAL A 205 1.40 -23.94 1.75
N PHE A 206 0.26 -23.76 1.08
CA PHE A 206 -0.93 -24.55 1.33
C PHE A 206 -1.03 -25.79 0.43
N GLU A 207 -0.69 -25.67 -0.86
CA GLU A 207 -0.87 -26.78 -1.79
C GLU A 207 0.35 -27.71 -1.84
N MET A 208 1.59 -27.15 -1.88
CA MET A 208 2.81 -27.97 -1.99
C MET A 208 3.29 -28.45 -0.63
N ALA A 209 3.41 -27.56 0.36
CA ALA A 209 3.89 -27.90 1.70
C ALA A 209 2.78 -28.47 2.59
N GLY A 210 1.49 -28.30 2.24
CA GLY A 210 0.34 -28.81 2.98
C GLY A 210 0.15 -28.19 4.35
N LEU A 211 0.70 -26.97 4.58
CA LEU A 211 0.56 -26.26 5.84
C LEU A 211 -0.82 -25.62 5.96
N SER A 212 -1.29 -25.44 7.20
CA SER A 212 -2.48 -24.66 7.55
C SER A 212 -2.10 -23.28 8.07
N VAL A 213 -3.06 -22.36 8.16
CA VAL A 213 -2.84 -21.01 8.72
C VAL A 213 -2.47 -21.01 10.19
N ASP A 214 -2.85 -22.07 10.93
CA ASP A 214 -2.60 -22.22 12.36
C ASP A 214 -1.27 -22.92 12.67
N ASP A 215 -0.58 -23.46 11.66
CA ASP A 215 0.70 -24.12 11.86
C ASP A 215 1.76 -23.10 12.27
N THR A 216 2.56 -23.46 13.29
CA THR A 216 3.66 -22.63 13.79
C THR A 216 4.89 -22.81 12.92
N ILE A 217 5.48 -21.68 12.50
CA ILE A 217 6.77 -21.64 11.83
C ILE A 217 7.84 -21.41 12.91
N GLU A 218 8.50 -22.49 13.36
CA GLU A 218 9.45 -22.43 14.50
C GLU A 218 10.54 -21.37 14.30
N GLU A 219 11.10 -21.26 13.10
CA GLU A 219 12.17 -20.32 12.76
C GLU A 219 11.73 -18.85 12.74
N LEU A 220 10.42 -18.57 12.59
CA LEU A 220 9.84 -17.23 12.61
C LEU A 220 9.17 -16.91 13.96
N GLY A 221 8.90 -17.94 14.77
CA GLY A 221 8.26 -17.79 16.09
C GLY A 221 6.79 -17.34 16.04
N CYS A 222 6.09 -17.57 14.92
CA CYS A 222 4.71 -17.15 14.70
C CYS A 222 3.97 -18.19 13.82
N THR A 223 2.65 -18.03 13.68
CA THR A 223 1.88 -18.91 12.79
C THR A 223 1.99 -18.47 11.33
N VAL A 224 1.65 -19.39 10.42
CA VAL A 224 1.56 -19.11 8.98
C VAL A 224 0.61 -17.94 8.71
N GLY A 225 -0.57 -17.95 9.35
CA GLY A 225 -1.55 -16.87 9.21
C GLY A 225 -1.01 -15.52 9.68
N GLU A 226 -0.30 -15.46 10.82
CA GLU A 226 0.27 -14.23 11.36
C GLU A 226 1.32 -13.63 10.43
N VAL A 227 2.26 -14.42 9.93
CA VAL A 227 3.31 -13.91 9.05
C VAL A 227 2.76 -13.47 7.70
N LEU A 228 1.81 -14.22 7.12
CA LEU A 228 1.22 -13.90 5.81
C LEU A 228 0.23 -12.73 5.87
N LEU A 229 -0.40 -12.46 7.01
CA LEU A 229 -1.28 -11.31 7.21
C LEU A 229 -0.57 -10.06 7.72
N THR A 230 0.76 -10.09 7.88
CA THR A 230 1.51 -8.86 8.19
C THR A 230 1.16 -7.77 7.18
N PRO A 231 0.66 -6.60 7.62
CA PRO A 231 0.19 -5.56 6.71
C PRO A 231 1.33 -4.94 5.90
N THR A 232 1.01 -4.49 4.71
CA THR A 232 1.89 -3.66 3.86
C THR A 232 2.25 -2.36 4.58
N LYS A 233 3.52 -2.01 4.56
CA LYS A 233 4.02 -0.79 5.20
C LYS A 233 3.59 0.45 4.42
N ILE A 234 3.13 1.48 5.12
CA ILE A 234 2.75 2.79 4.55
C ILE A 234 3.91 3.76 4.76
N TYR A 235 4.40 4.36 3.66
CA TYR A 235 5.58 5.23 3.67
C TYR A 235 5.24 6.72 3.63
N ALA A 236 3.96 7.08 3.48
CA ALA A 236 3.49 8.44 3.18
C ALA A 236 4.02 9.49 4.14
N ARG A 237 3.84 9.33 5.45
CA ARG A 237 4.28 10.33 6.44
C ARG A 237 5.78 10.55 6.44
N ALA A 238 6.57 9.48 6.29
CA ALA A 238 8.03 9.59 6.26
C ALA A 238 8.50 10.35 5.03
N LEU A 239 7.93 10.03 3.86
CA LEU A 239 8.26 10.70 2.61
C LEU A 239 7.80 12.16 2.59
N GLN A 240 6.57 12.45 3.03
CA GLN A 240 6.08 13.84 3.12
C GLN A 240 6.97 14.70 4.02
N LYS A 241 7.49 14.14 5.11
CA LYS A 241 8.44 14.83 5.99
C LYS A 241 9.77 15.12 5.27
N ILE A 242 10.29 14.17 4.50
CA ILE A 242 11.53 14.34 3.72
C ILE A 242 11.33 15.41 2.63
N LEU A 243 10.28 15.26 1.83
CA LEU A 243 9.98 16.18 0.72
C LEU A 243 9.72 17.62 1.22
N SER A 244 8.99 17.76 2.33
CA SER A 244 8.75 19.07 2.96
C SER A 244 10.04 19.70 3.48
N TYR A 245 10.97 18.92 4.05
CA TYR A 245 12.25 19.40 4.54
C TYR A 245 13.15 19.87 3.40
N TYR A 246 13.13 19.20 2.27
CA TYR A 246 13.95 19.52 1.09
C TYR A 246 13.18 20.26 -0.01
N LYS A 247 12.06 20.89 0.31
CA LYS A 247 11.18 21.56 -0.67
C LYS A 247 11.93 22.49 -1.66
N VAL A 248 12.96 23.19 -1.21
CA VAL A 248 13.72 24.14 -2.06
C VAL A 248 14.79 23.45 -2.91
N LYS A 249 15.39 22.36 -2.41
CA LYS A 249 16.57 21.73 -3.04
C LYS A 249 16.24 20.57 -3.98
N LYS A 250 15.07 19.97 -3.82
CA LYS A 250 14.61 18.81 -4.64
C LYS A 250 15.68 17.72 -4.78
N VAL A 251 16.05 17.13 -3.65
CA VAL A 251 17.15 16.16 -3.55
C VAL A 251 16.71 14.70 -3.79
N VAL A 252 15.40 14.46 -3.85
CA VAL A 252 14.80 13.17 -4.21
C VAL A 252 14.40 13.26 -5.69
N HIS A 253 15.06 12.48 -6.52
CA HIS A 253 14.93 12.53 -7.97
C HIS A 253 13.98 11.47 -8.51
N GLY A 254 13.79 10.37 -7.77
CA GLY A 254 12.89 9.29 -8.12
C GLY A 254 12.45 8.50 -6.90
N ILE A 255 11.25 7.94 -6.96
CA ILE A 255 10.69 7.06 -5.92
C ILE A 255 10.01 5.90 -6.63
N ALA A 256 10.27 4.66 -6.21
CA ALA A 256 9.56 3.49 -6.73
C ALA A 256 9.01 2.62 -5.59
N HIS A 257 7.73 2.29 -5.66
CA HIS A 257 7.07 1.32 -4.79
C HIS A 257 7.36 -0.09 -5.32
N ILE A 258 7.89 -0.97 -4.48
CA ILE A 258 8.30 -2.31 -4.88
C ILE A 258 7.13 -3.27 -4.70
N THR A 259 6.50 -3.60 -5.80
CA THR A 259 5.32 -4.47 -5.92
C THR A 259 5.63 -5.68 -6.82
N GLY A 260 4.65 -6.24 -7.51
CA GLY A 260 4.87 -7.28 -8.53
C GLY A 260 5.84 -6.80 -9.61
N GLY A 261 6.76 -7.67 -10.03
CA GLY A 261 7.93 -7.30 -10.83
C GLY A 261 9.20 -7.10 -9.99
N GLY A 262 9.07 -7.10 -8.64
CA GLY A 262 10.19 -6.95 -7.73
C GLY A 262 10.90 -5.60 -7.83
N LEU A 263 12.10 -5.50 -7.27
CA LEU A 263 12.85 -4.26 -7.24
C LEU A 263 13.25 -3.80 -8.66
N GLN A 264 13.71 -4.72 -9.50
CA GLN A 264 14.24 -4.38 -10.81
C GLN A 264 13.18 -3.72 -11.71
N GLU A 265 12.07 -4.40 -11.98
CA GLU A 265 11.04 -3.91 -12.90
C GLU A 265 10.38 -2.61 -12.40
N ASN A 266 10.19 -2.46 -11.07
CA ASN A 266 9.57 -1.25 -10.52
C ASN A 266 10.54 -0.06 -10.54
N LEU A 267 11.82 -0.25 -10.28
CA LEU A 267 12.81 0.83 -10.37
C LEU A 267 13.05 1.25 -11.83
N GLU A 268 13.04 0.31 -12.79
CA GLU A 268 13.15 0.61 -14.24
C GLU A 268 12.07 1.58 -14.73
N ARG A 269 10.87 1.56 -14.15
CA ARG A 269 9.75 2.44 -14.56
C ARG A 269 10.04 3.93 -14.42
N ILE A 270 10.98 4.29 -13.54
CA ILE A 270 11.33 5.67 -13.26
C ILE A 270 12.71 6.06 -13.80
N MET A 271 13.46 5.12 -14.38
CA MET A 271 14.80 5.41 -14.90
C MET A 271 14.74 6.18 -16.23
N PRO A 272 15.50 7.28 -16.39
CA PRO A 272 15.65 7.95 -17.67
C PRO A 272 16.50 7.10 -18.62
N LYS A 273 16.32 7.32 -19.92
CA LYS A 273 16.93 6.50 -20.99
C LYS A 273 18.46 6.53 -21.08
N ASP A 274 19.08 7.47 -20.43
CA ASP A 274 20.53 7.70 -20.41
C ASP A 274 21.19 7.36 -19.07
N ALA A 275 20.44 6.74 -18.15
CA ALA A 275 20.93 6.32 -16.85
C ALA A 275 20.59 4.86 -16.55
N THR A 276 21.43 4.16 -15.81
CA THR A 276 21.24 2.78 -15.36
C THR A 276 21.46 2.72 -13.84
N ALA A 277 20.55 2.10 -13.11
CA ALA A 277 20.77 1.79 -11.70
C ALA A 277 21.51 0.46 -11.55
N VAL A 278 22.59 0.47 -10.78
CA VAL A 278 23.38 -0.73 -10.43
C VAL A 278 23.12 -1.04 -8.96
N ILE A 279 22.50 -2.19 -8.69
CA ILE A 279 21.99 -2.57 -7.38
C ILE A 279 22.77 -3.76 -6.83
N ASP A 280 23.26 -3.65 -5.61
CA ASP A 280 23.91 -4.74 -4.88
C ASP A 280 22.84 -5.55 -4.10
N ARG A 281 22.63 -6.81 -4.51
CA ARG A 281 21.69 -7.75 -3.85
C ARG A 281 22.02 -8.02 -2.38
N GLN A 282 23.25 -7.78 -1.95
CA GLN A 282 23.72 -8.04 -0.58
C GLN A 282 23.65 -6.80 0.33
N ALA A 283 23.22 -5.64 -0.23
CA ALA A 283 23.24 -4.38 0.50
C ALA A 283 22.18 -4.26 1.60
N TRP A 284 21.21 -5.15 1.64
CA TRP A 284 20.15 -5.16 2.68
C TRP A 284 19.85 -6.55 3.20
N ASP A 285 19.27 -6.60 4.40
CA ASP A 285 18.87 -7.85 5.02
C ASP A 285 17.54 -8.34 4.42
N VAL A 286 17.57 -9.48 3.75
CA VAL A 286 16.34 -10.18 3.32
C VAL A 286 15.59 -10.67 4.56
N LEU A 287 14.27 -10.44 4.60
CA LEU A 287 13.47 -10.90 5.73
C LEU A 287 13.32 -12.43 5.72
N PRO A 288 13.39 -13.11 6.87
CA PRO A 288 13.37 -14.57 6.95
C PRO A 288 12.16 -15.26 6.31
N VAL A 289 11.02 -14.55 6.19
CA VAL A 289 9.83 -15.08 5.51
C VAL A 289 10.09 -15.41 4.04
N PHE A 290 10.97 -14.65 3.37
CA PHE A 290 11.29 -14.92 1.96
C PHE A 290 12.15 -16.18 1.81
N ASP A 291 13.13 -16.38 2.70
CA ASP A 291 13.96 -17.60 2.70
C ASP A 291 13.09 -18.83 3.03
N TRP A 292 12.12 -18.66 3.92
CA TRP A 292 11.15 -19.70 4.26
C TRP A 292 10.28 -20.09 3.05
N ILE A 293 9.68 -19.11 2.36
CA ILE A 293 8.87 -19.34 1.15
C ILE A 293 9.71 -19.96 0.05
N GLN A 294 10.90 -19.42 -0.20
CA GLN A 294 11.82 -19.90 -1.24
C GLN A 294 12.17 -21.37 -1.04
N ARG A 295 12.52 -21.74 0.19
CA ARG A 295 12.90 -23.12 0.56
C ARG A 295 11.73 -24.09 0.43
N LEU A 296 10.52 -23.68 0.86
CA LEU A 296 9.31 -24.51 0.73
C LEU A 296 8.94 -24.81 -0.72
N GLY A 297 9.13 -23.82 -1.61
CA GLY A 297 8.75 -23.93 -3.02
C GLY A 297 9.91 -24.33 -3.93
N GLU A 298 11.13 -24.50 -3.42
CA GLU A 298 12.36 -24.68 -4.22
C GLU A 298 12.44 -23.63 -5.33
N ILE A 299 12.10 -22.34 -4.98
CA ILE A 299 11.99 -21.24 -5.96
C ILE A 299 13.38 -20.71 -6.26
N GLU A 300 13.70 -20.55 -7.55
CA GLU A 300 14.97 -19.96 -8.00
C GLU A 300 15.06 -18.47 -7.60
N ASP A 301 16.28 -17.98 -7.36
CA ASP A 301 16.55 -16.60 -6.91
C ASP A 301 15.95 -15.55 -7.86
N ASP A 302 16.09 -15.73 -9.16
CA ASP A 302 15.57 -14.79 -10.15
C ASP A 302 14.04 -14.70 -10.13
N GLU A 303 13.33 -15.80 -9.83
CA GLU A 303 11.88 -15.79 -9.66
C GLU A 303 11.49 -15.12 -8.34
N MET A 304 12.24 -15.36 -7.25
CA MET A 304 12.05 -14.65 -5.99
C MET A 304 12.22 -13.14 -6.16
N ASP A 305 13.25 -12.69 -6.87
CA ASP A 305 13.54 -11.28 -7.13
C ASP A 305 12.49 -10.63 -8.03
N ARG A 306 11.87 -11.41 -8.93
CA ARG A 306 10.82 -10.94 -9.82
C ARG A 306 9.44 -10.85 -9.18
N VAL A 307 9.12 -11.75 -8.24
CA VAL A 307 7.78 -11.83 -7.64
C VAL A 307 7.67 -10.99 -6.38
N PHE A 308 8.75 -10.89 -5.58
CA PHE A 308 8.72 -10.36 -4.22
C PHE A 308 9.62 -9.13 -4.03
N ASN A 309 9.30 -8.34 -2.99
CA ASN A 309 10.11 -7.21 -2.56
C ASN A 309 11.39 -7.60 -1.80
N ARG A 310 11.53 -8.85 -1.38
CA ARG A 310 12.67 -9.43 -0.61
C ARG A 310 13.18 -8.58 0.56
N GLY A 311 12.30 -7.82 1.20
CA GLY A 311 12.63 -6.96 2.34
C GLY A 311 12.83 -5.47 2.00
N CYS A 312 12.83 -5.12 0.71
CA CYS A 312 12.91 -3.74 0.24
C CYS A 312 11.57 -3.32 -0.38
N GLY A 313 10.74 -2.57 0.35
CA GLY A 313 9.37 -2.24 -0.10
C GLY A 313 9.26 -0.91 -0.85
N LEU A 314 10.28 -0.05 -0.76
CA LEU A 314 10.33 1.24 -1.47
C LEU A 314 11.78 1.57 -1.81
N THR A 315 12.01 2.25 -2.93
CA THR A 315 13.31 2.83 -3.26
C THR A 315 13.23 4.33 -3.48
N LEU A 316 14.30 5.04 -3.09
CA LEU A 316 14.49 6.46 -3.33
C LEU A 316 15.79 6.64 -4.13
N VAL A 317 15.72 7.35 -5.26
CA VAL A 317 16.91 7.82 -6.00
C VAL A 317 17.18 9.25 -5.55
N VAL A 318 18.35 9.48 -4.99
CA VAL A 318 18.65 10.74 -4.31
C VAL A 318 20.04 11.27 -4.65
N SER A 319 20.20 12.58 -4.56
CA SER A 319 21.52 13.20 -4.66
C SER A 319 22.45 12.71 -3.54
N PRO A 320 23.68 12.26 -3.86
CA PRO A 320 24.56 11.51 -2.93
C PRO A 320 24.90 12.28 -1.66
N PHE A 321 25.06 13.60 -1.75
CA PHE A 321 25.38 14.45 -0.59
C PHE A 321 24.30 14.39 0.52
N TYR A 322 23.05 14.08 0.15
CA TYR A 322 21.92 14.08 1.09
C TYR A 322 21.51 12.68 1.56
N ALA A 323 22.09 11.61 1.00
CA ALA A 323 21.71 10.25 1.28
C ALA A 323 21.74 9.89 2.79
N GLU A 324 22.82 10.22 3.48
CA GLU A 324 22.97 9.95 4.93
C GLU A 324 21.91 10.70 5.76
N ASN A 325 21.59 11.96 5.40
CA ASN A 325 20.56 12.70 6.13
C ASN A 325 19.16 12.14 5.88
N ILE A 326 18.86 11.72 4.65
CA ILE A 326 17.60 11.07 4.30
C ILE A 326 17.45 9.76 5.08
N GLN A 327 18.49 8.92 5.17
CA GLN A 327 18.48 7.71 6.00
C GLN A 327 18.26 8.02 7.48
N ARG A 328 18.85 9.09 8.02
CA ARG A 328 18.58 9.55 9.40
C ARG A 328 17.13 9.97 9.60
N MET A 329 16.53 10.63 8.61
CA MET A 329 15.11 11.01 8.66
C MET A 329 14.19 9.79 8.60
N LEU A 330 14.46 8.81 7.72
CA LEU A 330 13.78 7.52 7.66
C LEU A 330 13.87 6.78 9.00
N LYS A 331 15.07 6.68 9.56
CA LYS A 331 15.28 6.08 10.89
C LYS A 331 14.50 6.79 11.99
N SER A 332 14.41 8.12 11.95
CA SER A 332 13.61 8.89 12.92
C SER A 332 12.10 8.66 12.78
N ALA A 333 11.66 8.18 11.63
CA ALA A 333 10.29 7.75 11.35
C ALA A 333 10.06 6.25 11.63
N GLY A 334 11.07 5.53 12.19
CA GLY A 334 10.98 4.12 12.50
C GLY A 334 11.24 3.19 11.31
N LEU A 335 11.78 3.71 10.21
CA LEU A 335 12.06 2.95 8.99
C LEU A 335 13.57 2.64 8.87
N LYS A 336 13.91 1.35 8.72
CA LYS A 336 15.26 0.94 8.35
C LYS A 336 15.48 1.20 6.86
N SER A 337 16.69 1.60 6.51
CA SER A 337 17.03 1.88 5.11
C SER A 337 18.52 1.67 4.86
N TRP A 338 18.86 1.36 3.61
CA TRP A 338 20.22 1.04 3.18
C TRP A 338 20.53 1.79 1.88
N VAL A 339 21.79 2.11 1.66
CA VAL A 339 22.27 2.44 0.32
C VAL A 339 22.44 1.11 -0.40
N ILE A 340 21.61 0.86 -1.41
CA ILE A 340 21.57 -0.42 -2.13
C ILE A 340 22.19 -0.36 -3.52
N GLY A 341 22.59 0.81 -3.97
CA GLY A 341 23.19 0.96 -5.29
C GLY A 341 23.42 2.42 -5.66
N ASN A 342 23.82 2.61 -6.88
CA ASN A 342 24.08 3.92 -7.48
C ASN A 342 23.64 3.95 -8.94
N VAL A 343 23.50 5.16 -9.47
CA VAL A 343 23.16 5.42 -10.86
C VAL A 343 24.44 5.70 -11.64
N VAL A 344 24.55 5.13 -12.82
CA VAL A 344 25.63 5.34 -13.79
C VAL A 344 25.05 5.73 -15.14
N ASP A 345 25.88 6.21 -16.06
CA ASP A 345 25.47 6.41 -17.46
C ASP A 345 25.02 5.08 -18.08
N GLY A 346 23.90 5.08 -18.80
CA GLY A 346 23.32 3.82 -19.24
C GLY A 346 22.20 3.92 -20.26
N ASP A 347 21.19 3.07 -20.13
CA ASP A 347 20.17 2.82 -21.16
C ASP A 347 18.73 2.73 -20.59
N GLY A 348 18.50 3.16 -19.36
CA GLY A 348 17.21 3.09 -18.67
C GLY A 348 17.00 1.78 -17.90
N SER A 349 17.99 0.89 -17.89
CA SER A 349 17.86 -0.41 -17.22
C SER A 349 18.23 -0.37 -15.73
N VAL A 350 17.83 -1.41 -15.02
CA VAL A 350 18.33 -1.73 -13.68
C VAL A 350 19.12 -3.04 -13.76
N ARG A 351 20.31 -3.07 -13.17
CA ARG A 351 21.21 -4.22 -13.22
C ARG A 351 21.67 -4.60 -11.82
N TRP A 352 21.84 -5.88 -11.61
CA TRP A 352 22.49 -6.41 -10.42
C TRP A 352 24.01 -6.26 -10.53
N ALA A 353 24.67 -5.85 -9.41
CA ALA A 353 26.11 -5.70 -9.32
C ALA A 353 26.85 -7.05 -9.27
#